data_c57f5c36364641684adc6a8289b3de69
#
_entry.id   c57f5c36364641684adc6a8289b3de69
#
_cell.length_a   1.000
_cell.length_b   1.000
_cell.length_c   1.000
_cell.angle_alpha   90.00
_cell.angle_beta   90.00
_cell.angle_gamma   90.00
#
_symmetry.space_group_name_H-M   'P 1'
#
loop_
_entity.id
_entity.type
_entity.pdbx_description
1 polymer ?
#
loop_
_entity_poly.entity_id
_entity_poly.type
_entity_poly.pdbx_seq_one_letter_code
_entity_poly.pdbx_strand_id
1 'polypeptide(L)'
;DVMEPDKPIEQEIKLSFFNASRVISALSHFDPHLLQAEIHTFMEDGICYASKINLKDKKLRIELECQDMSFGFTSMTDDQLGRAFNEATKVTEFELTKEMMTDAMSLLKDESGEMMTIEIDELGVHFKGQKFDLIVDDNIVSNEVISKTTFKTFLDKLDKENYKVVVCEFKLLFYSNDTNTKMMLNTAVTD
;
A
#
# COMPACT_ATOMS: atom_id res chain seq x y z
N ASP A 1 -19.66 9.11 20.72
CA ASP A 1 -19.20 9.99 21.81
C ASP A 1 -17.72 10.24 21.58
N VAL A 2 -17.38 11.52 21.33
CA VAL A 2 -15.98 11.96 21.23
C VAL A 2 -15.47 12.11 22.66
N MET A 3 -14.43 11.35 23.01
CA MET A 3 -13.73 11.59 24.29
C MET A 3 -13.09 12.97 24.23
N GLU A 4 -13.56 13.89 25.06
CA GLU A 4 -12.82 15.12 25.30
C GLU A 4 -11.59 14.77 26.15
N PRO A 5 -10.37 15.18 25.74
CA PRO A 5 -9.18 14.99 26.56
C PRO A 5 -9.30 15.79 27.85
N ASP A 6 -8.79 15.23 28.95
CA ASP A 6 -8.78 15.91 30.27
C ASP A 6 -8.05 17.28 30.26
N LYS A 7 -7.21 17.49 29.23
CA LYS A 7 -6.60 18.77 28.88
C LYS A 7 -6.69 18.97 27.39
N PRO A 8 -7.14 20.13 26.90
CA PRO A 8 -7.12 20.42 25.47
C PRO A 8 -5.69 20.35 24.95
N ILE A 9 -5.52 19.72 23.79
CA ILE A 9 -4.25 19.75 23.07
C ILE A 9 -4.16 21.14 22.44
N GLU A 10 -3.32 22.00 23.01
CA GLU A 10 -3.18 23.40 22.56
C GLU A 10 -2.32 23.55 21.31
N GLN A 11 -1.67 22.47 20.86
CA GLN A 11 -0.75 22.46 19.74
C GLN A 11 -1.11 21.36 18.74
N GLU A 12 -1.07 21.68 17.45
CA GLU A 12 -1.19 20.69 16.40
C GLU A 12 0.00 19.72 16.46
N ILE A 13 -0.29 18.41 16.53
CA ILE A 13 0.71 17.35 16.56
C ILE A 13 0.55 16.52 15.29
N LYS A 14 1.61 16.41 14.50
CA LYS A 14 1.62 15.54 13.31
C LYS A 14 1.95 14.11 13.71
N LEU A 15 1.11 13.19 13.28
CA LEU A 15 1.23 11.76 13.52
C LEU A 15 1.43 11.02 12.19
N SER A 16 2.34 10.07 12.14
CA SER A 16 2.50 9.17 11.02
C SER A 16 2.80 7.75 11.50
N PHE A 17 2.22 6.76 10.84
CA PHE A 17 2.45 5.35 11.15
C PHE A 17 2.76 4.56 9.88
N PHE A 18 3.70 3.62 9.96
CA PHE A 18 4.02 2.71 8.85
C PHE A 18 2.83 1.81 8.45
N ASN A 19 2.00 1.46 9.42
CA ASN A 19 0.89 0.54 9.20
C ASN A 19 -0.35 0.97 9.97
N ALA A 20 -1.23 1.72 9.30
CA ALA A 20 -2.48 2.19 9.88
C ALA A 20 -3.40 1.05 10.32
N SER A 21 -3.42 -0.08 9.60
CA SER A 21 -4.25 -1.24 9.97
C SER A 21 -3.82 -1.83 11.31
N ARG A 22 -2.51 -1.85 11.59
CA ARG A 22 -1.98 -2.30 12.89
C ARG A 22 -2.41 -1.37 14.02
N VAL A 23 -2.40 -0.06 13.77
CA VAL A 23 -2.87 0.94 14.76
C VAL A 23 -4.35 0.78 15.03
N ILE A 24 -5.18 0.65 13.99
CA ILE A 24 -6.63 0.43 14.12
C ILE A 24 -6.91 -0.87 14.87
N SER A 25 -6.21 -1.96 14.53
CA SER A 25 -6.32 -3.23 15.24
C SER A 25 -5.93 -3.09 16.71
N ALA A 26 -4.84 -2.38 17.01
CA ALA A 26 -4.42 -2.14 18.39
C ALA A 26 -5.49 -1.36 19.19
N LEU A 27 -6.03 -0.30 18.59
CA LEU A 27 -7.07 0.52 19.23
C LEU A 27 -8.35 -0.26 19.51
N SER A 28 -8.72 -1.24 18.68
CA SER A 28 -9.93 -2.05 18.85
C SER A 28 -9.92 -2.95 20.09
N HIS A 29 -8.77 -3.15 20.71
CA HIS A 29 -8.63 -3.96 21.94
C HIS A 29 -8.84 -3.18 23.24
N PHE A 30 -8.91 -1.85 23.16
CA PHE A 30 -9.09 -0.98 24.33
C PHE A 30 -10.56 -0.67 24.59
N ASP A 31 -10.89 -0.51 25.86
CA ASP A 31 -12.14 0.12 26.24
C ASP A 31 -12.03 1.64 25.99
N PRO A 32 -12.82 2.22 25.08
CA PRO A 32 -12.72 3.64 24.74
C PRO A 32 -12.95 4.59 25.91
N HIS A 33 -13.71 4.15 26.97
CA HIS A 33 -13.99 4.95 28.16
C HIS A 33 -12.85 4.91 29.20
N LEU A 34 -11.90 3.99 29.05
CA LEU A 34 -10.79 3.78 29.99
C LEU A 34 -9.43 4.03 29.35
N LEU A 35 -9.41 4.29 28.05
CA LEU A 35 -8.18 4.49 27.27
C LEU A 35 -7.50 5.78 27.72
N GLN A 36 -6.23 5.65 28.07
CA GLN A 36 -5.31 6.76 28.30
C GLN A 36 -4.21 6.71 27.22
N ALA A 37 -3.90 7.87 26.66
CA ALA A 37 -2.84 8.03 25.68
C ALA A 37 -1.80 9.02 26.20
N GLU A 38 -0.53 8.64 26.13
CA GLU A 38 0.61 9.50 26.36
C GLU A 38 1.38 9.64 25.02
N ILE A 39 1.50 10.88 24.54
CA ILE A 39 2.14 11.17 23.25
C ILE A 39 3.51 11.79 23.52
N HIS A 40 4.57 11.13 23.07
CA HIS A 40 5.92 11.66 23.09
C HIS A 40 6.14 12.46 21.80
N THR A 41 6.58 13.70 21.93
CA THR A 41 6.74 14.61 20.80
C THR A 41 8.14 15.19 20.72
N PHE A 42 8.51 15.64 19.53
CA PHE A 42 9.69 16.47 19.28
C PHE A 42 9.35 17.62 18.33
N MET A 43 10.17 18.65 18.34
CA MET A 43 10.02 19.81 17.47
C MET A 43 11.09 19.80 16.39
N GLU A 44 10.67 20.01 15.15
CA GLU A 44 11.57 20.17 14.00
C GLU A 44 10.98 21.22 13.05
N ASP A 45 11.76 22.21 12.68
CA ASP A 45 11.37 23.33 11.82
C ASP A 45 10.07 24.05 12.24
N GLY A 46 9.82 24.14 13.57
CA GLY A 46 8.63 24.77 14.13
C GLY A 46 7.37 23.92 14.09
N ILE A 47 7.47 22.65 13.67
CA ILE A 47 6.39 21.67 13.63
C ILE A 47 6.56 20.66 14.76
N CYS A 48 5.47 20.33 15.45
CA CYS A 48 5.46 19.31 16.49
C CYS A 48 5.11 17.95 15.88
N TYR A 49 6.00 16.99 16.03
CA TYR A 49 5.83 15.62 15.56
C TYR A 49 5.72 14.66 16.74
N ALA A 50 4.89 13.62 16.60
CA ALA A 50 4.90 12.52 17.55
C ALA A 50 6.00 11.51 17.16
N SER A 51 6.79 11.09 18.15
CA SER A 51 7.76 10.01 18.00
C SER A 51 7.20 8.66 18.44
N LYS A 52 6.32 8.69 19.45
CA LYS A 52 5.76 7.49 20.06
C LYS A 52 4.43 7.80 20.77
N ILE A 53 3.53 6.82 20.78
CA ILE A 53 2.29 6.88 21.55
C ILE A 53 2.22 5.65 22.46
N ASN A 54 2.08 5.88 23.75
CA ASN A 54 1.78 4.85 24.74
C ASN A 54 0.30 4.84 25.01
N LEU A 55 -0.36 3.76 24.66
CA LEU A 55 -1.77 3.52 24.94
C LEU A 55 -1.91 2.57 26.12
N LYS A 56 -2.76 2.88 27.08
CA LYS A 56 -3.04 2.00 28.22
C LYS A 56 -4.48 2.10 28.68
N ASP A 57 -4.97 1.00 29.20
CA ASP A 57 -6.15 0.91 30.05
C ASP A 57 -5.85 0.05 31.28
N LYS A 58 -6.87 -0.43 31.99
CA LYS A 58 -6.69 -1.29 33.18
C LYS A 58 -6.06 -2.65 32.89
N LYS A 59 -6.15 -3.15 31.66
CA LYS A 59 -5.77 -4.52 31.27
C LYS A 59 -4.65 -4.57 30.26
N LEU A 60 -4.52 -3.53 29.43
CA LEU A 60 -3.66 -3.57 28.26
C LEU A 60 -2.77 -2.33 28.21
N ARG A 61 -1.53 -2.52 27.77
CA ARG A 61 -0.60 -1.45 27.40
C ARG A 61 -0.01 -1.78 26.05
N ILE A 62 -0.05 -0.83 25.13
CA ILE A 62 0.56 -0.94 23.79
C ILE A 62 1.39 0.31 23.55
N GLU A 63 2.59 0.11 23.03
CA GLU A 63 3.46 1.16 22.51
C GLU A 63 3.38 1.16 20.99
N LEU A 64 3.11 2.31 20.40
CA LEU A 64 3.08 2.55 18.97
C LEU A 64 4.20 3.52 18.62
N GLU A 65 5.18 3.05 17.86
CA GLU A 65 6.20 3.91 17.30
C GLU A 65 5.62 4.69 16.13
N CYS A 66 5.83 6.00 16.14
CA CYS A 66 5.46 6.87 15.03
C CYS A 66 6.60 6.88 14.01
N GLN A 67 6.24 6.98 12.75
CA GLN A 67 7.21 7.15 11.67
C GLN A 67 7.81 8.55 11.77
N ASP A 68 9.13 8.63 11.70
CA ASP A 68 9.82 9.90 11.61
C ASP A 68 9.55 10.55 10.24
N MET A 69 8.80 11.64 10.27
CA MET A 69 8.42 12.38 9.06
C MET A 69 9.59 13.21 8.49
N SER A 70 10.67 13.42 9.25
CA SER A 70 11.85 14.16 8.79
C SER A 70 12.63 13.40 7.72
N PHE A 71 12.49 12.08 7.65
CA PHE A 71 13.09 11.25 6.60
C PHE A 71 12.37 11.28 5.25
N GLY A 72 11.53 12.28 4.99
CA GLY A 72 11.07 12.56 3.63
C GLY A 72 9.94 11.67 3.11
N PHE A 73 9.18 11.01 3.99
CA PHE A 73 7.89 10.45 3.60
C PHE A 73 6.86 11.58 3.46
N THR A 74 7.03 12.39 2.45
CA THR A 74 5.99 13.32 2.05
C THR A 74 4.83 12.51 1.48
N SER A 75 3.67 12.59 2.11
CA SER A 75 2.44 12.18 1.43
C SER A 75 2.38 12.99 0.13
N MET A 76 2.25 12.30 -1.00
CA MET A 76 2.05 13.00 -2.27
C MET A 76 0.77 13.84 -2.15
N THR A 77 0.85 15.10 -2.55
CA THR A 77 -0.35 15.92 -2.70
C THR A 77 -1.21 15.37 -3.84
N ASP A 78 -2.49 15.68 -3.85
CA ASP A 78 -3.39 15.28 -4.95
C ASP A 78 -2.87 15.71 -6.32
N ASP A 79 -2.24 16.90 -6.42
CA ASP A 79 -1.60 17.39 -7.64
C ASP A 79 -0.38 16.57 -8.05
N GLN A 80 0.45 16.14 -7.08
CA GLN A 80 1.60 15.28 -7.36
C GLN A 80 1.15 13.89 -7.79
N LEU A 81 0.12 13.36 -7.13
CA LEU A 81 -0.49 12.09 -7.49
C LEU A 81 -1.10 12.19 -8.89
N GLY A 82 -1.88 13.23 -9.16
CA GLY A 82 -2.47 13.50 -10.48
C GLY A 82 -1.41 13.56 -11.59
N ARG A 83 -0.29 14.28 -11.35
CA ARG A 83 0.83 14.32 -12.30
C ARG A 83 1.47 12.95 -12.50
N ALA A 84 1.73 12.21 -11.43
CA ALA A 84 2.31 10.87 -11.50
C ALA A 84 1.48 9.89 -12.35
N PHE A 85 0.14 10.04 -12.35
CA PHE A 85 -0.76 9.27 -13.21
C PHE A 85 -0.78 9.78 -14.66
N ASN A 86 -0.80 11.10 -14.87
CA ASN A 86 -0.98 11.71 -16.19
C ASN A 86 0.31 11.76 -17.02
N GLU A 87 1.48 11.86 -16.38
CA GLU A 87 2.79 12.02 -17.05
C GLU A 87 3.49 10.66 -17.25
N ALA A 88 2.88 9.56 -16.83
CA ALA A 88 3.47 8.23 -16.99
C ALA A 88 3.46 7.80 -18.45
N THR A 89 4.64 7.50 -18.99
CA THR A 89 4.77 6.91 -20.32
C THR A 89 4.20 5.49 -20.31
N LYS A 90 3.05 5.32 -20.95
CA LYS A 90 2.39 4.02 -21.09
C LYS A 90 3.19 3.15 -22.07
N VAL A 91 3.47 1.93 -21.65
CA VAL A 91 4.06 0.87 -22.47
C VAL A 91 2.94 -0.01 -23.04
N THR A 92 2.09 -0.56 -22.17
CA THR A 92 0.93 -1.37 -22.54
C THR A 92 -0.14 -1.31 -21.46
N GLU A 93 -1.28 -1.97 -21.68
CA GLU A 93 -2.33 -2.11 -20.67
C GLU A 93 -3.05 -3.44 -20.82
N PHE A 94 -3.61 -3.97 -19.73
CA PHE A 94 -4.42 -5.18 -19.70
C PHE A 94 -5.51 -5.08 -18.63
N GLU A 95 -6.50 -5.97 -18.74
CA GLU A 95 -7.55 -6.09 -17.72
C GLU A 95 -7.15 -7.19 -16.73
N LEU A 96 -7.26 -6.86 -15.45
CA LEU A 96 -7.02 -7.77 -14.34
C LEU A 96 -8.32 -7.99 -13.61
N THR A 97 -8.93 -9.16 -13.81
CA THR A 97 -10.20 -9.49 -13.19
C THR A 97 -10.00 -10.05 -11.78
N LYS A 98 -11.05 -9.94 -10.96
CA LYS A 98 -11.09 -10.57 -9.64
C LYS A 98 -10.83 -12.08 -9.68
N GLU A 99 -11.28 -12.76 -10.73
CA GLU A 99 -11.07 -14.20 -10.93
C GLU A 99 -9.58 -14.52 -11.14
N MET A 100 -8.94 -13.81 -12.07
CA MET A 100 -7.48 -13.93 -12.31
C MET A 100 -6.67 -13.68 -11.03
N MET A 101 -7.08 -12.68 -10.24
CA MET A 101 -6.43 -12.40 -8.94
C MET A 101 -6.64 -13.53 -7.94
N THR A 102 -7.84 -14.12 -7.88
CA THR A 102 -8.14 -15.24 -7.00
C THR A 102 -7.25 -16.44 -7.32
N ASP A 103 -7.07 -16.75 -8.60
CA ASP A 103 -6.23 -17.83 -9.07
C ASP A 103 -4.75 -17.58 -8.74
N ALA A 104 -4.26 -16.37 -9.06
CA ALA A 104 -2.90 -15.97 -8.71
C ALA A 104 -2.64 -16.04 -7.20
N MET A 105 -3.55 -15.55 -6.38
CA MET A 105 -3.42 -15.57 -4.92
C MET A 105 -3.45 -16.99 -4.35
N SER A 106 -4.17 -17.92 -4.96
CA SER A 106 -4.17 -19.33 -4.53
C SER A 106 -2.78 -19.96 -4.71
N LEU A 107 -2.11 -19.67 -5.83
CA LEU A 107 -0.75 -20.15 -6.11
C LEU A 107 0.29 -19.45 -5.24
N LEU A 108 0.12 -18.15 -5.00
CA LEU A 108 1.02 -17.37 -4.16
C LEU A 108 1.06 -17.80 -2.69
N LYS A 109 0.00 -18.43 -2.17
CA LYS A 109 -0.03 -18.95 -0.79
C LYS A 109 1.04 -20.00 -0.53
N ASP A 110 1.37 -20.80 -1.54
CA ASP A 110 2.36 -21.88 -1.46
C ASP A 110 3.78 -21.41 -1.76
N GLU A 111 3.95 -20.14 -2.11
CA GLU A 111 5.23 -19.53 -2.37
C GLU A 111 5.88 -18.97 -1.10
N SER A 112 7.14 -19.31 -0.88
CA SER A 112 7.94 -18.79 0.25
C SER A 112 8.52 -17.40 -0.02
N GLY A 113 8.55 -16.98 -1.30
CA GLY A 113 9.09 -15.68 -1.72
C GLY A 113 8.14 -14.53 -1.43
N GLU A 114 8.71 -13.36 -1.14
CA GLU A 114 7.96 -12.12 -0.92
C GLU A 114 7.69 -11.34 -2.22
N MET A 115 8.37 -11.73 -3.30
CA MET A 115 8.32 -11.02 -4.59
C MET A 115 7.55 -11.84 -5.62
N MET A 116 6.89 -11.14 -6.52
CA MET A 116 6.26 -11.68 -7.70
C MET A 116 6.57 -10.79 -8.91
N THR A 117 6.65 -11.39 -10.07
CA THR A 117 6.89 -10.68 -11.33
C THR A 117 5.64 -10.70 -12.20
N ILE A 118 5.24 -9.54 -12.70
CA ILE A 118 4.29 -9.42 -13.81
C ILE A 118 5.14 -9.31 -15.08
N GLU A 119 5.01 -10.27 -15.97
CA GLU A 119 5.75 -10.32 -17.21
C GLU A 119 4.79 -10.32 -18.40
N ILE A 120 5.19 -9.66 -19.47
CA ILE A 120 4.42 -9.62 -20.73
C ILE A 120 5.39 -10.00 -21.82
N ASP A 121 5.09 -11.05 -22.54
CA ASP A 121 5.90 -11.59 -23.63
C ASP A 121 5.04 -12.02 -24.82
N GLU A 122 5.58 -12.87 -25.69
CA GLU A 122 4.88 -13.39 -26.87
C GLU A 122 3.71 -14.34 -26.55
N LEU A 123 3.62 -14.85 -25.30
CA LEU A 123 2.57 -15.76 -24.84
C LEU A 123 1.45 -15.03 -24.12
N GLY A 124 1.69 -13.79 -23.68
CA GLY A 124 0.69 -13.01 -22.98
C GLY A 124 1.18 -12.29 -21.74
N VAL A 125 0.26 -12.01 -20.83
CA VAL A 125 0.52 -11.44 -19.50
C VAL A 125 0.63 -12.57 -18.48
N HIS A 126 1.75 -12.63 -17.81
CA HIS A 126 2.09 -13.68 -16.83
C HIS A 126 2.21 -13.12 -15.42
N PHE A 127 1.76 -13.90 -14.46
CA PHE A 127 2.14 -13.75 -13.06
C PHE A 127 3.12 -14.86 -12.71
N LYS A 128 4.37 -14.47 -12.44
CA LYS A 128 5.47 -15.41 -12.16
C LYS A 128 5.90 -15.34 -10.71
N GLY A 129 5.86 -16.48 -10.03
CA GLY A 129 6.48 -16.71 -8.72
C GLY A 129 7.77 -17.51 -8.88
N GLN A 130 8.30 -18.03 -7.77
CA GLN A 130 9.47 -18.91 -7.80
C GLN A 130 9.17 -20.29 -8.39
N LYS A 131 7.93 -20.76 -8.23
CA LYS A 131 7.50 -22.12 -8.57
C LYS A 131 6.32 -22.19 -9.53
N PHE A 132 5.78 -21.06 -9.95
CA PHE A 132 4.66 -21.03 -10.87
C PHE A 132 4.83 -19.93 -11.93
N ASP A 133 4.16 -20.16 -13.04
CA ASP A 133 3.98 -19.21 -14.13
C ASP A 133 2.51 -19.33 -14.58
N LEU A 134 1.73 -18.28 -14.34
CA LEU A 134 0.30 -18.22 -14.61
C LEU A 134 0.03 -17.20 -15.71
N ILE A 135 -0.41 -17.65 -16.88
CA ILE A 135 -0.91 -16.75 -17.93
C ILE A 135 -2.27 -16.22 -17.49
N VAL A 136 -2.38 -14.90 -17.32
CA VAL A 136 -3.62 -14.24 -16.92
C VAL A 136 -4.35 -13.61 -18.10
N ASP A 137 -3.64 -13.24 -19.17
CA ASP A 137 -4.23 -12.72 -20.40
C ASP A 137 -3.35 -13.10 -21.60
N ASP A 138 -3.86 -13.87 -22.55
CA ASP A 138 -3.18 -14.31 -23.75
C ASP A 138 -3.46 -13.43 -25.00
N ASN A 139 -4.28 -12.39 -24.84
CA ASN A 139 -4.60 -11.46 -25.91
C ASN A 139 -3.63 -10.27 -25.99
N ILE A 140 -2.94 -9.99 -24.90
CA ILE A 140 -1.99 -8.89 -24.79
C ILE A 140 -0.58 -9.48 -24.88
N VAL A 141 0.05 -9.37 -26.04
CA VAL A 141 1.37 -9.94 -26.30
C VAL A 141 2.39 -8.85 -26.61
N SER A 142 3.65 -9.13 -26.36
CA SER A 142 4.79 -8.26 -26.66
C SER A 142 5.92 -9.05 -27.29
N ASN A 143 6.55 -8.47 -28.32
CA ASN A 143 7.76 -9.05 -28.94
C ASN A 143 9.01 -8.88 -28.05
N GLU A 144 8.96 -7.95 -27.10
CA GLU A 144 10.00 -7.72 -26.11
C GLU A 144 9.46 -8.08 -24.75
N VAL A 145 10.26 -8.76 -23.92
CA VAL A 145 9.85 -9.13 -22.58
C VAL A 145 9.79 -7.87 -21.71
N ILE A 146 8.61 -7.60 -21.19
CA ILE A 146 8.36 -6.50 -20.23
C ILE A 146 8.17 -7.13 -18.86
N SER A 147 9.11 -6.90 -17.95
CA SER A 147 9.09 -7.50 -16.60
C SER A 147 8.96 -6.43 -15.53
N LYS A 148 8.04 -6.65 -14.58
CA LYS A 148 7.76 -5.75 -13.45
C LYS A 148 7.66 -6.54 -12.16
N THR A 149 8.67 -6.40 -11.31
CA THR A 149 8.71 -7.10 -10.03
C THR A 149 8.04 -6.30 -8.93
N THR A 150 7.22 -6.94 -8.14
CA THR A 150 6.44 -6.35 -7.05
C THR A 150 6.40 -7.25 -5.81
N PHE A 151 6.01 -6.66 -4.68
CA PHE A 151 5.77 -7.42 -3.45
C PHE A 151 4.43 -8.16 -3.49
N LYS A 152 4.45 -9.42 -3.07
CA LYS A 152 3.26 -10.26 -2.91
C LYS A 152 2.16 -9.59 -2.09
N THR A 153 2.53 -8.89 -1.01
CA THR A 153 1.59 -8.19 -0.13
C THR A 153 0.82 -7.07 -0.82
N PHE A 154 1.30 -6.56 -1.96
CA PHE A 154 0.56 -5.58 -2.75
C PHE A 154 -0.64 -6.22 -3.44
N LEU A 155 -0.47 -7.42 -3.97
CA LEU A 155 -1.52 -8.15 -4.69
C LEU A 155 -2.68 -8.56 -3.78
N ASP A 156 -2.42 -8.82 -2.50
CA ASP A 156 -3.47 -9.08 -1.50
C ASP A 156 -4.51 -7.95 -1.41
N LYS A 157 -4.14 -6.74 -1.88
CA LYS A 157 -5.03 -5.58 -1.87
C LYS A 157 -5.89 -5.47 -3.13
N LEU A 158 -5.53 -6.22 -4.17
CA LEU A 158 -6.20 -6.20 -5.47
C LEU A 158 -7.30 -7.26 -5.63
N ASP A 159 -7.51 -8.12 -4.63
CA ASP A 159 -8.34 -9.31 -4.72
C ASP A 159 -9.86 -9.06 -4.77
N LYS A 160 -10.30 -7.81 -4.63
CA LYS A 160 -11.71 -7.48 -4.41
C LYS A 160 -12.42 -6.90 -5.61
N GLU A 161 -11.69 -6.35 -6.57
CA GLU A 161 -12.21 -5.54 -7.66
C GLU A 161 -11.60 -5.98 -9.00
N ASN A 162 -12.21 -5.49 -10.10
CA ASN A 162 -11.62 -5.60 -11.42
C ASN A 162 -10.83 -4.32 -11.71
N TYR A 163 -9.67 -4.46 -12.32
CA TYR A 163 -8.76 -3.35 -12.59
C TYR A 163 -8.37 -3.30 -14.07
N LYS A 164 -8.33 -2.10 -14.60
CA LYS A 164 -7.50 -1.79 -15.75
C LYS A 164 -6.10 -1.51 -15.25
N VAL A 165 -5.13 -2.28 -15.71
CA VAL A 165 -3.70 -2.13 -15.35
C VAL A 165 -2.99 -1.45 -16.51
N VAL A 166 -2.33 -0.33 -16.24
CA VAL A 166 -1.47 0.35 -17.20
C VAL A 166 -0.02 0.13 -16.79
N VAL A 167 0.72 -0.53 -17.66
CA VAL A 167 2.14 -0.79 -17.49
C VAL A 167 2.92 0.40 -18.02
N CYS A 168 3.72 1.01 -17.16
CA CYS A 168 4.60 2.12 -17.48
C CYS A 168 6.06 1.71 -17.30
N GLU A 169 6.98 2.55 -17.74
CA GLU A 169 8.43 2.25 -17.70
C GLU A 169 8.91 1.86 -16.31
N PHE A 170 8.52 2.62 -15.25
CA PHE A 170 8.99 2.39 -13.87
C PHE A 170 7.87 2.14 -12.88
N LYS A 171 6.64 1.94 -13.34
CA LYS A 171 5.48 1.77 -12.45
C LYS A 171 4.34 1.01 -13.12
N LEU A 172 3.44 0.52 -12.27
CA LEU A 172 2.14 0.00 -12.64
C LEU A 172 1.06 0.92 -12.09
N LEU A 173 0.06 1.25 -12.90
CA LEU A 173 -1.09 2.03 -12.49
C LEU A 173 -2.33 1.14 -12.57
N PHE A 174 -3.10 1.10 -11.49
CA PHE A 174 -4.31 0.31 -11.36
C PHE A 174 -5.51 1.25 -11.27
N TYR A 175 -6.46 1.08 -12.15
CA TYR A 175 -7.72 1.81 -12.16
C TYR A 175 -8.84 0.81 -11.90
N SER A 176 -9.53 0.94 -10.77
CA SER A 176 -10.68 0.09 -10.49
C SER A 176 -11.80 0.37 -11.47
N ASN A 177 -12.38 -0.71 -12.02
CA ASN A 177 -13.56 -0.65 -12.87
C ASN A 177 -14.85 -0.57 -12.05
N ASP A 178 -14.80 -0.96 -10.78
CA ASP A 178 -15.94 -1.08 -9.88
C ASP A 178 -16.11 0.15 -8.97
N THR A 179 -15.01 0.82 -8.67
CA THR A 179 -14.95 2.01 -7.81
C THR A 179 -14.12 3.11 -8.49
N ASN A 180 -14.04 4.27 -7.85
CA ASN A 180 -13.16 5.34 -8.35
C ASN A 180 -11.73 5.25 -7.79
N THR A 181 -11.33 4.06 -7.33
CA THR A 181 -10.03 3.82 -6.72
C THR A 181 -8.93 3.78 -7.78
N LYS A 182 -7.85 4.49 -7.50
CA LYS A 182 -6.62 4.47 -8.30
C LYS A 182 -5.46 4.09 -7.40
N MET A 183 -4.63 3.17 -7.85
CA MET A 183 -3.43 2.76 -7.12
C MET A 183 -2.22 2.85 -8.03
N MET A 184 -1.08 3.20 -7.45
CA MET A 184 0.21 3.25 -8.14
C MET A 184 1.21 2.40 -7.39
N LEU A 185 1.94 1.60 -8.12
CA LEU A 185 3.04 0.79 -7.62
C LEU A 185 4.31 1.15 -8.40
N ASN A 186 5.33 1.61 -7.70
CA ASN A 186 6.66 1.71 -8.28
C ASN A 186 7.26 0.31 -8.37
N THR A 187 7.80 -0.02 -9.53
CA THR A 187 8.43 -1.31 -9.78
C THR A 187 9.94 -1.18 -9.65
N ALA A 188 10.59 -2.21 -9.12
CA ALA A 188 12.04 -2.26 -9.13
C ALA A 188 12.54 -2.34 -10.58
N VAL A 189 13.60 -1.60 -10.88
CA VAL A 189 14.35 -1.78 -12.12
C VAL A 189 15.14 -3.08 -11.93
N THR A 190 14.82 -4.11 -12.68
CA THR A 190 15.69 -5.30 -12.78
C THR A 190 16.75 -4.97 -13.82
N ASP A 191 18.01 -4.78 -13.35
CA ASP A 191 19.19 -4.73 -14.22
C ASP A 191 19.40 -6.07 -14.91
#